data_4b0fd4626de743a76fbf355dd05ec77e
#
_entry.id   4b0fd4626de743a76fbf355dd05ec77e
#
_cell.length_a   1.000
_cell.length_b   1.000
_cell.length_c   1.000
_cell.angle_alpha   90.00
_cell.angle_beta   90.00
_cell.angle_gamma   90.00
#
_symmetry.space_group_name_H-M   'P 1'
#
loop_
_entity.id
_entity.type
_entity.pdbx_description
1 polymer ?
#
loop_
_entity_poly.entity_id
_entity_poly.type
_entity_poly.pdbx_seq_one_letter_code
_entity_poly.pdbx_strand_id
1 'polypeptide(L)'
;MGYTQEQIDKANQVNLEQFLRSQGEQLIKSGNEYRWKRHDSLTVKENKWFRHSQSKGGYPVDFVMEFFEKTFPEAVQMPASYTHLRAHETR
;
A
#
# COMPACT_ATOMS: atom_id res chain seq x y z
N MET A 1 -13.46 -13.21 -13.99
CA MET A 1 -13.71 -12.36 -13.33
C MET A 1 -12.72 -11.44 -12.95
N GLY A 2 -12.58 -10.47 -13.16
CA GLY A 2 -11.62 -9.50 -12.75
C GLY A 2 -12.28 -8.33 -12.10
N TYR A 3 -11.48 -7.33 -11.83
CA TYR A 3 -11.98 -6.12 -11.25
C TYR A 3 -12.08 -5.06 -12.31
N THR A 4 -13.02 -4.14 -12.14
CA THR A 4 -13.11 -3.02 -13.06
C THR A 4 -11.93 -2.08 -12.83
N GLN A 5 -11.64 -1.25 -13.82
CA GLN A 5 -10.58 -0.29 -13.69
C GLN A 5 -10.85 0.65 -12.51
N GLU A 6 -12.11 0.97 -12.29
CA GLU A 6 -12.48 1.82 -11.18
C GLU A 6 -12.11 1.21 -9.84
N GLN A 7 -12.31 -0.09 -9.68
CA GLN A 7 -11.95 -0.77 -8.44
C GLN A 7 -10.45 -0.79 -8.24
N ILE A 8 -9.71 -1.02 -9.30
CA ILE A 8 -8.26 -1.03 -9.23
C ILE A 8 -7.74 0.36 -8.88
N ASP A 9 -8.29 1.38 -9.50
CA ASP A 9 -7.87 2.75 -9.21
C ASP A 9 -8.16 3.12 -7.77
N LYS A 10 -9.30 2.69 -7.26
CA LYS A 10 -9.66 2.98 -5.88
C LYS A 10 -8.68 2.34 -4.92
N ALA A 11 -8.29 1.11 -5.19
CA ALA A 11 -7.32 0.43 -4.34
C ALA A 11 -5.97 1.13 -4.40
N ASN A 12 -5.60 1.65 -5.56
CA ASN A 12 -4.32 2.33 -5.73
C ASN A 12 -4.30 3.74 -5.18
N GLN A 13 -5.45 4.27 -4.76
CA GLN A 13 -5.51 5.60 -4.17
C GLN A 13 -5.39 5.57 -2.65
N VAL A 14 -5.33 4.41 -2.07
CA VAL A 14 -5.20 4.26 -0.62
C VAL A 14 -3.85 4.80 -0.17
N ASN A 15 -3.84 5.53 0.95
CA ASN A 15 -2.58 6.00 1.51
C ASN A 15 -1.80 4.80 2.01
N LEU A 16 -0.66 4.56 1.40
CA LEU A 16 0.11 3.34 1.65
C LEU A 16 0.67 3.29 3.07
N GLU A 17 1.10 4.44 3.59
CA GLU A 17 1.62 4.47 4.94
C GLU A 17 0.55 4.06 5.95
N GLN A 18 -0.66 4.58 5.79
CA GLN A 18 -1.74 4.24 6.71
C GLN A 18 -2.16 2.79 6.54
N PHE A 19 -2.19 2.31 5.29
CA PHE A 19 -2.55 0.93 5.04
C PHE A 19 -1.57 -0.02 5.72
N LEU A 20 -0.28 0.25 5.58
CA LEU A 20 0.73 -0.61 6.19
C LEU A 20 0.65 -0.59 7.70
N ARG A 21 0.38 0.56 8.30
CA ARG A 21 0.23 0.61 9.74
C ARG A 21 -0.96 -0.20 10.20
N SER A 22 -2.03 -0.24 9.41
CA SER A 22 -3.19 -1.03 9.76
C SER A 22 -2.89 -2.52 9.69
N GLN A 23 -1.87 -2.90 8.93
CA GLN A 23 -1.45 -4.29 8.83
C GLN A 23 -0.41 -4.66 9.88
N GLY A 24 -0.11 -3.74 10.80
CA GLY A 24 0.86 -4.02 11.85
C GLY A 24 2.29 -3.73 11.45
N GLU A 25 2.52 -3.10 10.31
CA GLU A 25 3.86 -2.78 9.87
C GLU A 25 4.35 -1.50 10.52
N GLN A 26 5.66 -1.41 10.71
CA GLN A 26 6.26 -0.24 11.31
C GLN A 26 6.98 0.58 10.26
N LEU A 27 6.77 1.88 10.32
CA LEU A 27 7.36 2.81 9.37
C LEU A 27 8.08 3.92 10.14
N ILE A 28 9.16 4.39 9.57
CA ILE A 28 9.97 5.43 10.18
C ILE A 28 9.89 6.66 9.30
N LYS A 29 9.48 7.77 9.88
CA LYS A 29 9.36 9.00 9.10
C LYS A 29 10.74 9.51 8.69
N SER A 30 10.84 9.91 7.43
CA SER A 30 12.09 10.40 6.88
C SER A 30 11.76 11.54 5.93
N GLY A 31 11.75 12.76 6.43
CA GLY A 31 11.37 13.91 5.61
C GLY A 31 9.92 13.83 5.20
N ASN A 32 9.66 13.86 3.92
CA ASN A 32 8.30 13.76 3.40
C ASN A 32 7.89 12.34 3.12
N GLU A 33 8.71 11.38 3.48
CA GLU A 33 8.46 9.99 3.16
C GLU A 33 8.53 9.15 4.42
N TYR A 34 8.19 7.86 4.27
CA TYR A 34 8.34 6.92 5.37
C TYR A 34 9.17 5.76 4.87
N ARG A 35 10.07 5.25 5.74
CA ARG A 35 10.85 4.08 5.41
C ARG A 35 10.23 2.88 6.08
N TRP A 36 10.12 1.80 5.35
CA TRP A 36 9.54 0.58 5.90
C TRP A 36 10.60 -0.11 6.74
N LYS A 37 10.31 -0.29 8.00
CA LYS A 37 11.32 -0.84 8.90
C LYS A 37 11.81 -2.22 8.48
N ARG A 38 10.92 -3.01 7.88
CA ARG A 38 11.28 -4.34 7.45
C ARG A 38 12.25 -4.31 6.27
N HIS A 39 12.18 -3.30 5.44
CA HIS A 39 13.06 -3.16 4.28
C HIS A 39 13.53 -1.71 4.20
N ASP A 40 14.72 -1.44 4.74
CA ASP A 40 15.23 -0.07 4.81
C ASP A 40 15.33 0.64 3.49
N SER A 41 15.56 -0.08 2.40
CA SER A 41 15.70 0.55 1.10
C SER A 41 14.37 0.91 0.47
N LEU A 42 13.26 0.60 1.14
CA LEU A 42 11.95 0.90 0.59
C LEU A 42 11.35 2.12 1.28
N THR A 43 10.92 3.08 0.48
CA THR A 43 10.25 4.27 1.01
C THR A 43 8.82 4.32 0.50
N VAL A 44 7.96 4.95 1.29
CA VAL A 44 6.54 5.08 0.99
C VAL A 44 6.18 6.54 1.07
N LYS A 45 5.46 7.04 0.09
CA LYS A 45 5.01 8.42 0.09
C LYS A 45 3.59 8.46 -0.47
N GLU A 46 2.64 8.86 0.35
CA GLU A 46 1.24 8.91 -0.04
C GLU A 46 0.80 7.51 -0.51
N ASN A 47 0.40 7.37 -1.77
CA ASN A 47 -0.02 6.08 -2.28
C ASN A 47 1.04 5.44 -3.18
N LYS A 48 2.31 5.82 -3.01
CA LYS A 48 3.38 5.29 -3.85
C LYS A 48 4.48 4.71 -2.99
N TRP A 49 5.23 3.78 -3.55
CA TRP A 49 6.38 3.21 -2.89
C TRP A 49 7.52 3.12 -3.86
N PHE A 50 8.74 3.10 -3.34
CA PHE A 50 9.92 2.95 -4.17
C PHE A 50 10.96 2.13 -3.43
N ARG A 51 11.50 1.12 -4.09
CA ARG A 51 12.52 0.26 -3.51
C ARG A 51 13.84 0.62 -4.12
N HIS A 52 14.65 1.36 -3.38
CA HIS A 52 15.89 1.90 -3.91
C HIS A 52 16.89 0.85 -4.32
N SER A 53 16.92 -0.28 -3.62
CA SER A 53 17.89 -1.32 -3.93
C SER A 53 17.65 -1.95 -5.30
N GLN A 54 16.46 -1.83 -5.84
CA GLN A 54 16.12 -2.41 -7.14
C GLN A 54 15.58 -1.39 -8.11
N SER A 55 15.60 -0.12 -7.76
CA SER A 55 15.07 0.96 -8.60
C SER A 55 13.69 0.62 -9.13
N LYS A 56 12.81 0.21 -8.22
CA LYS A 56 11.50 -0.27 -8.57
C LYS A 56 10.45 0.37 -7.66
N GLY A 57 9.31 0.71 -8.21
CA GLY A 57 8.26 1.32 -7.43
C GLY A 57 6.89 1.05 -8.02
N GLY A 58 5.87 1.56 -7.35
CA GLY A 58 4.51 1.35 -7.82
C GLY A 58 3.47 1.87 -6.85
N TYR A 59 2.30 1.24 -6.88
CA TYR A 59 1.14 1.64 -6.10
C TYR A 59 0.75 0.53 -5.13
N PRO A 60 -0.28 0.74 -4.29
CA PRO A 60 -0.63 -0.24 -3.26
C PRO A 60 -0.90 -1.65 -3.77
N VAL A 61 -1.58 -1.78 -4.92
CA VAL A 61 -1.86 -3.11 -5.45
C VAL A 61 -0.55 -3.84 -5.73
N ASP A 62 0.39 -3.15 -6.38
CA ASP A 62 1.70 -3.75 -6.67
C ASP A 62 2.43 -4.11 -5.39
N PHE A 63 2.33 -3.25 -4.38
CA PHE A 63 3.00 -3.49 -3.12
C PHE A 63 2.51 -4.78 -2.48
N VAL A 64 1.19 -4.96 -2.44
CA VAL A 64 0.63 -6.14 -1.80
C VAL A 64 1.01 -7.40 -2.56
N MET A 65 1.00 -7.34 -3.88
CA MET A 65 1.40 -8.50 -4.68
C MET A 65 2.87 -8.85 -4.44
N GLU A 66 3.71 -7.83 -4.37
CA GLU A 66 5.14 -8.05 -4.27
C GLU A 66 5.59 -8.46 -2.86
N PHE A 67 5.10 -7.76 -1.87
CA PHE A 67 5.63 -7.95 -0.52
C PHE A 67 4.76 -8.80 0.38
N PHE A 68 3.46 -8.85 0.12
CA PHE A 68 2.57 -9.71 0.90
C PHE A 68 2.28 -10.99 0.14
N GLU A 69 2.82 -11.12 -1.06
CA GLU A 69 2.70 -12.34 -1.88
C GLU A 69 1.26 -12.74 -2.11
N LYS A 70 0.43 -11.76 -2.39
CA LYS A 70 -0.98 -12.03 -2.66
C LYS A 70 -1.24 -12.06 -4.16
N THR A 71 -2.33 -12.73 -4.54
CA THR A 71 -2.76 -12.73 -5.94
C THR A 71 -3.33 -11.35 -6.27
N PHE A 72 -3.51 -11.10 -7.57
CA PHE A 72 -4.05 -9.82 -7.99
C PHE A 72 -5.41 -9.51 -7.37
N PRO A 73 -6.38 -10.44 -7.35
CA PRO A 73 -7.66 -10.14 -6.70
C PRO A 73 -7.51 -9.78 -5.24
N GLU A 74 -6.66 -10.49 -4.52
CA GLU A 74 -6.45 -10.20 -3.12
C GLU A 74 -5.76 -8.86 -2.93
N ALA A 75 -4.84 -8.54 -3.83
CA ALA A 75 -4.11 -7.27 -3.74
C ALA A 75 -5.03 -6.09 -3.98
N VAL A 76 -6.07 -6.25 -4.78
CA VAL A 76 -7.04 -5.20 -4.97
C VAL A 76 -7.96 -5.09 -3.77
N GLN A 77 -8.37 -6.22 -3.23
CA GLN A 77 -9.31 -6.22 -2.12
C GLN A 77 -8.75 -5.67 -0.83
N MET A 78 -7.50 -5.94 -0.52
CA MET A 78 -6.95 -5.50 0.75
C MET A 78 -6.93 -3.99 0.92
N PRO A 79 -6.38 -3.22 -0.03
CA PRO A 79 -6.43 -1.77 0.12
C PRO A 79 -7.85 -1.22 0.03
N ALA A 80 -8.68 -1.80 -0.81
CA ALA A 80 -10.05 -1.34 -0.92
C ALA A 80 -10.81 -1.56 0.38
N SER A 81 -10.58 -2.69 1.03
CA SER A 81 -11.21 -2.98 2.31
C SER A 81 -10.73 -2.02 3.39
N TYR A 82 -9.45 -1.69 3.37
CA TYR A 82 -8.91 -0.75 4.33
C TYR A 82 -9.57 0.62 4.16
N THR A 83 -9.74 1.06 2.92
CA THR A 83 -10.38 2.34 2.66
C THR A 83 -11.78 2.37 3.25
N HIS A 84 -12.50 1.29 3.08
CA HIS A 84 -13.83 1.18 3.61
C HIS A 84 -13.83 1.21 5.13
N LEU A 85 -12.92 0.48 5.75
CA LEU A 85 -12.81 0.45 7.19
C LEU A 85 -12.45 1.80 7.74
N ARG A 86 -11.56 2.50 7.05
CA ARG A 86 -11.14 3.79 7.52
C ARG A 86 -12.27 4.78 7.56
N ALA A 87 -13.09 4.79 6.54
CA ALA A 87 -14.23 5.65 6.52
C ALA A 87 -15.15 5.35 7.70
N HIS A 88 -15.24 4.09 8.03
CA HIS A 88 -16.08 3.69 9.13
C HIS A 88 -15.50 4.11 10.46
N GLU A 89 -14.21 4.07 10.57
CA GLU A 89 -13.58 4.43 11.82
C GLU A 89 -13.64 5.87 12.19
N THR A 90 -13.83 6.73 11.26
CA THR A 90 -13.76 8.14 11.55
C THR A 90 -14.88 8.64 12.40
N ARG A 91 -15.84 7.82 12.71
CA ARG A 91 -16.93 8.30 13.52
C ARG A 91 -16.50 8.87 14.86
#